data_e3a0b948a62e2983cf10872aa610077b
#
_entry.id   e3a0b948a62e2983cf10872aa610077b
#
_cell.length_a   1.000
_cell.length_b   1.000
_cell.length_c   1.000
_cell.angle_alpha   90.00
_cell.angle_beta   90.00
_cell.angle_gamma   90.00
#
_symmetry.space_group_name_H-M   'P 1'
#
loop_
_entity.id
_entity.type
_entity.pdbx_description
1 polymer ?
#
loop_
_entity_poly.entity_id
_entity_poly.type
_entity_poly.pdbx_seq_one_letter_code
_entity_poly.pdbx_strand_id
1 'polypeptide(L)'
;MSEVFSKLFDVEPRAWLALGVILILSILGLLYLSHRNDQTPSTAHTKKIVYGGICISISFVLSYIRIFHLPQGGSITLASMFPLILYSMIFGPVAGIVAGLAYGMLQLIQDMWVVNIAQLLLDYPLAFGCIGLAGIAPKAIKNIHLRTFLAVTVALIGRGAMHVISGWIFFADYAPEGMNPFIYSLGYNGTVILGELVTTLVLAMILVSTPIYSTLKKSAAPSFDA
;
A
#
# COMPACT_ATOMS: atom_id res chain seq x y z
N MET A 1 -6.88 18.48 -26.39
CA MET A 1 -7.42 17.33 -25.63
C MET A 1 -7.09 15.98 -26.27
N SER A 2 -7.16 15.80 -27.58
CA SER A 2 -6.82 14.53 -28.25
C SER A 2 -5.36 14.08 -28.09
N GLU A 3 -4.38 14.99 -28.13
CA GLU A 3 -2.96 14.66 -27.96
C GLU A 3 -2.58 14.24 -26.53
N VAL A 4 -3.23 14.81 -25.53
CA VAL A 4 -2.99 14.39 -24.11
C VAL A 4 -3.56 13.00 -23.88
N PHE A 5 -4.74 12.71 -24.45
CA PHE A 5 -5.35 11.39 -24.37
C PHE A 5 -4.52 10.33 -25.12
N SER A 6 -3.96 10.65 -26.30
CA SER A 6 -3.12 9.69 -27.02
C SER A 6 -1.85 9.33 -26.25
N LYS A 7 -1.20 10.30 -25.63
CA LYS A 7 -0.01 10.05 -24.79
C LYS A 7 -0.28 9.19 -23.55
N LEU A 8 -1.48 9.29 -22.97
CA LEU A 8 -1.86 8.44 -21.81
C LEU A 8 -1.89 6.94 -22.16
N PHE A 9 -2.18 6.61 -23.42
CA PHE A 9 -2.26 5.22 -23.89
C PHE A 9 -1.04 4.81 -24.74
N ASP A 10 -0.12 5.72 -24.99
CA ASP A 10 1.15 5.44 -25.68
C ASP A 10 2.13 4.80 -24.69
N VAL A 11 1.96 3.49 -24.51
CA VAL A 11 2.70 2.68 -23.56
C VAL A 11 3.41 1.57 -24.32
N GLU A 12 4.71 1.43 -24.10
CA GLU A 12 5.48 0.36 -24.73
C GLU A 12 4.87 -1.03 -24.47
N PRO A 13 4.89 -1.94 -25.46
CA PRO A 13 4.35 -3.30 -25.29
C PRO A 13 4.91 -4.07 -24.07
N ARG A 14 6.16 -3.81 -23.72
CA ARG A 14 6.82 -4.42 -22.54
C ARG A 14 6.17 -3.98 -21.23
N ALA A 15 5.75 -2.72 -21.14
CA ALA A 15 5.09 -2.20 -19.96
C ALA A 15 3.66 -2.78 -19.80
N TRP A 16 2.93 -2.97 -20.90
CA TRP A 16 1.65 -3.68 -20.90
C TRP A 16 1.80 -5.15 -20.47
N LEU A 17 2.87 -5.83 -20.91
CA LEU A 17 3.19 -7.20 -20.47
C LEU A 17 3.46 -7.24 -18.97
N ALA A 18 4.31 -6.37 -18.45
CA ALA A 18 4.64 -6.29 -17.03
C ALA A 18 3.38 -6.02 -16.18
N LEU A 19 2.57 -5.04 -16.59
CA LEU A 19 1.31 -4.72 -15.92
C LEU A 19 0.34 -5.90 -15.95
N GLY A 20 0.20 -6.57 -17.08
CA GLY A 20 -0.67 -7.75 -17.23
C GLY A 20 -0.26 -8.88 -16.29
N VAL A 21 1.04 -9.19 -16.21
CA VAL A 21 1.58 -10.20 -15.28
C VAL A 21 1.31 -9.80 -13.82
N ILE A 22 1.56 -8.56 -13.45
CA ILE A 22 1.30 -8.05 -12.08
C ILE A 22 -0.18 -8.14 -11.73
N LEU A 23 -1.06 -7.75 -12.66
CA LEU A 23 -2.51 -7.82 -12.44
C LEU A 23 -2.99 -9.27 -12.29
N ILE A 24 -2.51 -10.19 -13.15
CA ILE A 24 -2.85 -11.61 -13.06
C ILE A 24 -2.38 -12.18 -11.72
N LEU A 25 -1.14 -11.94 -11.32
CA LEU A 25 -0.62 -12.41 -10.04
C LEU A 25 -1.37 -11.81 -8.84
N SER A 26 -1.76 -10.54 -8.93
CA SER A 26 -2.57 -9.86 -7.91
C SER A 26 -3.97 -10.48 -7.80
N ILE A 27 -4.63 -10.75 -8.92
CA ILE A 27 -5.96 -11.40 -8.96
C ILE A 27 -5.88 -12.83 -8.41
N LEU A 28 -4.90 -13.63 -8.85
CA LEU A 28 -4.70 -14.99 -8.36
C LEU A 28 -4.41 -15.00 -6.85
N GLY A 29 -3.58 -14.06 -6.38
CA GLY A 29 -3.31 -13.88 -4.96
C GLY A 29 -4.57 -13.51 -4.17
N LEU A 30 -5.38 -12.60 -4.68
CA LEU A 30 -6.65 -12.21 -4.07
C LEU A 30 -7.64 -13.37 -4.02
N LEU A 31 -7.78 -14.15 -5.10
CA LEU A 31 -8.66 -15.32 -5.15
C LEU A 31 -8.19 -16.38 -4.16
N TYR A 32 -6.90 -16.67 -4.09
CA TYR A 32 -6.32 -17.60 -3.13
C TYR A 32 -6.57 -17.17 -1.68
N LEU A 33 -6.35 -15.89 -1.37
CA LEU A 33 -6.55 -15.34 -0.03
C LEU A 33 -8.05 -15.28 0.34
N SER A 34 -8.92 -14.99 -0.63
CA SER A 34 -10.38 -14.95 -0.45
C SER A 34 -10.92 -16.35 -0.14
N HIS A 35 -10.50 -17.36 -0.89
CA HIS A 35 -10.94 -18.74 -0.67
C HIS A 35 -10.62 -19.26 0.75
N ARG A 36 -9.55 -18.78 1.37
CA ARG A 36 -9.20 -19.12 2.76
C ARG A 36 -10.05 -18.40 3.82
N ASN A 37 -10.91 -17.45 3.43
CA ASN A 37 -11.55 -16.50 4.36
C ASN A 37 -13.09 -16.58 4.35
N ASP A 38 -13.67 -17.60 3.72
CA ASP A 38 -15.09 -17.69 3.31
C ASP A 38 -16.12 -17.91 4.44
N GLN A 39 -15.74 -17.80 5.72
CA GLN A 39 -16.67 -18.03 6.85
C GLN A 39 -16.78 -16.82 7.79
N THR A 40 -17.13 -15.64 7.25
CA THR A 40 -17.33 -14.47 8.13
C THR A 40 -18.82 -14.10 8.24
N PRO A 41 -19.36 -13.91 9.47
CA PRO A 41 -20.73 -13.44 9.70
C PRO A 41 -21.01 -12.08 9.05
N SER A 42 -22.27 -11.82 8.68
CA SER A 42 -22.71 -10.56 8.04
C SER A 42 -22.32 -9.30 8.85
N THR A 43 -22.45 -9.34 10.16
CA THR A 43 -22.05 -8.26 11.06
C THR A 43 -20.55 -7.91 10.97
N ALA A 44 -19.72 -8.90 10.65
CA ALA A 44 -18.29 -8.68 10.45
C ALA A 44 -17.99 -7.91 9.14
N HIS A 45 -18.85 -8.04 8.12
CA HIS A 45 -18.70 -7.28 6.87
C HIS A 45 -18.96 -5.78 7.09
N THR A 46 -20.02 -5.42 7.81
CA THR A 46 -20.30 -4.01 8.15
C THR A 46 -19.15 -3.38 8.93
N LYS A 47 -18.63 -4.08 9.96
CA LYS A 47 -17.47 -3.60 10.70
C LYS A 47 -16.24 -3.39 9.80
N LYS A 48 -15.93 -4.32 8.89
CA LYS A 48 -14.83 -4.17 7.94
C LYS A 48 -14.97 -2.90 7.10
N ILE A 49 -16.15 -2.62 6.57
CA ILE A 49 -16.41 -1.43 5.75
C ILE A 49 -16.21 -0.16 6.57
N VAL A 50 -16.82 -0.08 7.74
CA VAL A 50 -16.74 1.12 8.62
C VAL A 50 -15.31 1.39 9.06
N TYR A 51 -14.62 0.39 9.61
CA TYR A 51 -13.21 0.55 10.02
C TYR A 51 -12.28 0.84 8.84
N GLY A 52 -12.55 0.23 7.67
CA GLY A 52 -11.82 0.51 6.44
C GLY A 52 -11.95 1.97 6.03
N GLY A 53 -13.16 2.50 6.00
CA GLY A 53 -13.43 3.90 5.69
C GLY A 53 -12.73 4.87 6.66
N ILE A 54 -12.77 4.57 7.97
CA ILE A 54 -12.08 5.38 9.00
C ILE A 54 -10.56 5.34 8.76
N CYS A 55 -9.98 4.14 8.55
CA CYS A 55 -8.53 4.02 8.32
C CYS A 55 -8.08 4.72 7.04
N ILE A 56 -8.85 4.61 5.94
CA ILE A 56 -8.58 5.33 4.69
C ILE A 56 -8.60 6.84 4.94
N SER A 57 -9.61 7.36 5.64
CA SER A 57 -9.73 8.80 5.93
C SER A 57 -8.58 9.32 6.79
N ILE A 58 -8.20 8.60 7.85
CA ILE A 58 -7.06 8.97 8.69
C ILE A 58 -5.77 8.94 7.88
N SER A 59 -5.54 7.88 7.09
CA SER A 59 -4.37 7.77 6.22
C SER A 59 -4.30 8.92 5.22
N PHE A 60 -5.44 9.31 4.64
CA PHE A 60 -5.52 10.41 3.69
C PHE A 60 -5.16 11.76 4.36
N VAL A 61 -5.68 12.03 5.55
CA VAL A 61 -5.32 13.24 6.30
C VAL A 61 -3.84 13.23 6.68
N LEU A 62 -3.30 12.11 7.17
CA LEU A 62 -1.89 12.00 7.54
C LEU A 62 -0.95 12.15 6.33
N SER A 63 -1.38 11.81 5.12
CA SER A 63 -0.56 11.96 3.92
C SER A 63 -0.30 13.42 3.53
N TYR A 64 -1.08 14.38 4.03
CA TYR A 64 -0.77 15.80 3.87
C TYR A 64 0.37 16.27 4.79
N ILE A 65 0.68 15.53 5.87
CA ILE A 65 1.77 15.86 6.78
C ILE A 65 3.06 15.23 6.22
N ARG A 66 3.72 15.95 5.31
CA ARG A 66 4.96 15.54 4.65
C ARG A 66 6.15 15.99 5.49
N ILE A 67 6.95 15.03 5.99
CA ILE A 67 8.19 15.30 6.73
C ILE A 67 9.29 15.69 5.75
N PHE A 68 9.32 15.04 4.60
CA PHE A 68 10.29 15.29 3.54
C PHE A 68 9.64 15.09 2.18
N HIS A 69 10.01 15.94 1.21
CA HIS A 69 9.54 15.88 -0.17
C HIS A 69 10.73 15.83 -1.13
N LEU A 70 10.77 14.81 -1.98
CA LEU A 70 11.80 14.67 -3.00
C LEU A 70 11.34 15.31 -4.32
N PRO A 71 12.27 15.72 -5.18
CA PRO A 71 11.95 16.03 -6.58
C PRO A 71 11.18 14.83 -7.19
N GLN A 72 10.40 15.04 -8.24
CA GLN A 72 9.58 14.03 -8.92
C GLN A 72 8.48 13.38 -8.05
N GLY A 73 8.03 14.03 -6.98
CA GLY A 73 6.80 13.68 -6.25
C GLY A 73 6.94 12.70 -5.08
N GLY A 74 8.11 12.06 -4.88
CA GLY A 74 8.33 11.17 -3.73
C GLY A 74 8.23 11.92 -2.39
N SER A 75 7.45 11.41 -1.45
CA SER A 75 7.27 12.05 -0.13
C SER A 75 7.37 11.05 1.01
N ILE A 76 8.03 11.46 2.09
CA ILE A 76 8.02 10.74 3.37
C ILE A 76 7.01 11.43 4.27
N THR A 77 5.98 10.72 4.69
CA THR A 77 4.86 11.24 5.47
C THR A 77 4.94 10.84 6.94
N LEU A 78 4.10 11.45 7.76
CA LEU A 78 3.99 11.10 9.18
C LEU A 78 3.21 9.77 9.34
N ALA A 79 3.86 8.67 8.92
CA ALA A 79 3.30 7.31 9.03
C ALA A 79 1.87 7.17 8.44
N SER A 80 1.60 7.81 7.29
CA SER A 80 0.27 7.81 6.67
C SER A 80 -0.21 6.39 6.29
N MET A 81 0.71 5.44 6.09
CA MET A 81 0.38 4.05 5.80
C MET A 81 -0.05 3.25 7.03
N PHE A 82 0.25 3.74 8.24
CA PHE A 82 0.05 2.98 9.47
C PHE A 82 -1.42 2.58 9.74
N PRO A 83 -2.44 3.45 9.58
CA PRO A 83 -3.83 3.05 9.80
C PRO A 83 -4.28 1.90 8.89
N LEU A 84 -3.85 1.89 7.63
CA LEU A 84 -4.16 0.82 6.67
C LEU A 84 -3.43 -0.49 7.01
N ILE A 85 -2.17 -0.40 7.45
CA ILE A 85 -1.40 -1.55 7.93
C ILE A 85 -2.08 -2.16 9.15
N LEU A 86 -2.46 -1.34 10.13
CA LEU A 86 -3.19 -1.78 11.31
C LEU A 86 -4.52 -2.45 10.95
N TYR A 87 -5.26 -1.85 10.05
CA TYR A 87 -6.50 -2.41 9.50
C TYR A 87 -6.26 -3.80 8.86
N SER A 88 -5.22 -3.93 8.05
CA SER A 88 -4.84 -5.20 7.42
C SER A 88 -4.45 -6.27 8.44
N MET A 89 -3.72 -5.91 9.49
CA MET A 89 -3.34 -6.82 10.57
C MET A 89 -4.55 -7.35 11.36
N ILE A 90 -5.61 -6.57 11.47
CA ILE A 90 -6.84 -6.91 12.20
C ILE A 90 -7.80 -7.71 11.30
N PHE A 91 -8.12 -7.20 10.13
CA PHE A 91 -9.17 -7.72 9.25
C PHE A 91 -8.66 -8.68 8.16
N GLY A 92 -7.33 -8.82 8.03
CA GLY A 92 -6.70 -9.72 7.08
C GLY A 92 -6.32 -9.08 5.75
N PRO A 93 -5.58 -9.82 4.91
CA PRO A 93 -4.94 -9.25 3.72
C PRO A 93 -5.94 -8.80 2.65
N VAL A 94 -7.01 -9.55 2.42
CA VAL A 94 -8.02 -9.19 1.39
C VAL A 94 -8.67 -7.84 1.71
N ALA A 95 -9.11 -7.66 2.95
CA ALA A 95 -9.69 -6.38 3.39
C ALA A 95 -8.66 -5.24 3.28
N GLY A 96 -7.41 -5.50 3.66
CA GLY A 96 -6.32 -4.55 3.53
C GLY A 96 -6.00 -4.16 2.09
N ILE A 97 -5.97 -5.13 1.17
CA ILE A 97 -5.73 -4.87 -0.26
C ILE A 97 -6.84 -3.99 -0.83
N VAL A 98 -8.11 -4.32 -0.56
CA VAL A 98 -9.25 -3.51 -1.04
C VAL A 98 -9.18 -2.08 -0.49
N ALA A 99 -8.90 -1.92 0.80
CA ALA A 99 -8.73 -0.59 1.41
C ALA A 99 -7.53 0.17 0.82
N GLY A 100 -6.42 -0.52 0.57
CA GLY A 100 -5.23 0.03 -0.06
C GLY A 100 -5.49 0.49 -1.50
N LEU A 101 -6.20 -0.32 -2.31
CA LEU A 101 -6.62 0.06 -3.67
C LEU A 101 -7.47 1.34 -3.65
N ALA A 102 -8.47 1.41 -2.77
CA ALA A 102 -9.33 2.58 -2.61
C ALA A 102 -8.53 3.82 -2.17
N TYR A 103 -7.62 3.65 -1.21
CA TYR A 103 -6.74 4.72 -0.77
C TYR A 103 -5.80 5.20 -1.89
N GLY A 104 -5.23 4.28 -2.67
CA GLY A 104 -4.40 4.61 -3.83
C GLY A 104 -5.13 5.49 -4.84
N MET A 105 -6.41 5.22 -5.09
CA MET A 105 -7.24 6.07 -5.96
C MET A 105 -7.46 7.47 -5.35
N LEU A 106 -7.59 7.58 -4.03
CA LEU A 106 -7.71 8.89 -3.38
C LEU A 106 -6.41 9.70 -3.46
N GLN A 107 -5.25 9.05 -3.49
CA GLN A 107 -3.97 9.73 -3.63
C GLN A 107 -3.84 10.50 -4.96
N LEU A 108 -4.56 10.10 -6.01
CA LEU A 108 -4.65 10.85 -7.26
C LEU A 108 -5.25 12.26 -7.06
N ILE A 109 -6.11 12.45 -6.05
CA ILE A 109 -6.71 13.76 -5.76
C ILE A 109 -5.69 14.69 -5.09
N GLN A 110 -4.78 14.12 -4.29
CA GLN A 110 -3.83 14.89 -3.50
C GLN A 110 -2.65 15.41 -4.33
N ASP A 111 -2.06 14.52 -5.13
CA ASP A 111 -0.84 14.83 -5.87
C ASP A 111 -0.73 13.90 -7.09
N MET A 112 -1.37 14.31 -8.18
CA MET A 112 -1.43 13.51 -9.37
C MET A 112 -0.17 13.72 -10.24
N TRP A 113 0.67 12.69 -10.29
CA TRP A 113 1.80 12.63 -11.23
C TRP A 113 1.58 11.45 -12.17
N VAL A 114 1.01 11.70 -13.34
CA VAL A 114 0.61 10.66 -14.30
C VAL A 114 1.22 10.94 -15.66
N VAL A 115 2.03 10.02 -16.16
CA VAL A 115 2.63 10.05 -17.49
C VAL A 115 1.87 9.13 -18.47
N ASN A 116 1.35 8.01 -17.97
CA ASN A 116 0.49 7.10 -18.73
C ASN A 116 -0.36 6.23 -17.80
N ILE A 117 -1.31 5.47 -18.37
CA ILE A 117 -2.26 4.64 -17.61
C ILE A 117 -1.58 3.48 -16.87
N ALA A 118 -0.53 2.88 -17.43
CA ALA A 118 0.17 1.76 -16.81
C ALA A 118 0.95 2.22 -15.58
N GLN A 119 1.63 3.36 -15.66
CA GLN A 119 2.29 4.00 -14.52
C GLN A 119 1.26 4.38 -13.44
N LEU A 120 0.13 4.98 -13.81
CA LEU A 120 -0.94 5.31 -12.87
C LEU A 120 -1.37 4.09 -12.07
N LEU A 121 -1.62 2.96 -12.73
CA LEU A 121 -2.05 1.73 -12.07
C LEU A 121 -0.98 1.16 -11.14
N LEU A 122 0.30 1.22 -11.52
CA LEU A 122 1.41 0.76 -10.70
C LEU A 122 1.63 1.63 -9.46
N ASP A 123 1.68 2.95 -9.65
CA ASP A 123 2.09 3.88 -8.58
C ASP A 123 0.98 4.19 -7.59
N TYR A 124 -0.29 4.06 -7.99
CA TYR A 124 -1.40 4.39 -7.11
C TYR A 124 -2.13 3.12 -6.65
N PRO A 125 -3.09 2.53 -7.36
CA PRO A 125 -3.86 1.44 -6.76
C PRO A 125 -3.01 0.21 -6.42
N LEU A 126 -2.11 -0.24 -7.28
CA LEU A 126 -1.34 -1.46 -7.03
C LEU A 126 -0.31 -1.28 -5.91
N ALA A 127 0.43 -0.17 -5.91
CA ALA A 127 1.40 0.13 -4.87
C ALA A 127 0.72 0.22 -3.49
N PHE A 128 -0.37 0.95 -3.38
CA PHE A 128 -1.09 1.06 -2.11
C PHE A 128 -1.87 -0.21 -1.77
N GLY A 129 -2.32 -0.99 -2.74
CA GLY A 129 -2.89 -2.31 -2.53
C GLY A 129 -1.93 -3.28 -1.83
N CYS A 130 -0.61 -3.18 -2.11
CA CYS A 130 0.42 -3.97 -1.43
C CYS A 130 0.48 -3.73 0.09
N ILE A 131 -0.07 -2.63 0.61
CA ILE A 131 -0.18 -2.39 2.06
C ILE A 131 -1.02 -3.50 2.73
N GLY A 132 -1.97 -4.08 2.01
CA GLY A 132 -2.75 -5.22 2.46
C GLY A 132 -1.92 -6.47 2.81
N LEU A 133 -0.69 -6.59 2.27
CA LEU A 133 0.23 -7.68 2.60
C LEU A 133 0.57 -7.73 4.11
N ALA A 134 0.42 -6.62 4.83
CA ALA A 134 0.55 -6.60 6.30
C ALA A 134 -0.34 -7.64 6.99
N GLY A 135 -1.50 -7.96 6.41
CA GLY A 135 -2.44 -8.95 6.92
C GLY A 135 -1.99 -10.40 6.78
N ILE A 136 -0.92 -10.67 5.99
CA ILE A 136 -0.35 -12.02 5.83
C ILE A 136 0.52 -12.40 7.03
N ALA A 137 1.01 -11.42 7.80
CA ALA A 137 1.91 -11.68 8.93
C ALA A 137 1.34 -12.79 9.83
N PRO A 138 2.11 -13.89 10.06
CA PRO A 138 1.57 -15.11 10.63
C PRO A 138 0.97 -14.88 12.01
N LYS A 139 -0.31 -15.25 12.20
CA LYS A 139 -0.99 -15.18 13.50
C LYS A 139 -0.33 -16.10 14.55
N ALA A 140 0.43 -17.10 14.10
CA ALA A 140 1.22 -17.99 14.95
C ALA A 140 2.35 -17.26 15.71
N ILE A 141 2.81 -16.11 15.20
CA ILE A 141 3.80 -15.29 15.91
C ILE A 141 3.11 -14.62 17.10
N LYS A 142 3.35 -15.15 18.30
CA LYS A 142 2.77 -14.66 19.55
C LYS A 142 3.31 -13.29 19.95
N ASN A 143 4.58 -13.02 19.66
CA ASN A 143 5.19 -11.73 19.94
C ASN A 143 4.61 -10.67 18.98
N ILE A 144 3.80 -9.75 19.54
CA ILE A 144 3.11 -8.73 18.76
C ILE A 144 4.09 -7.75 18.10
N HIS A 145 5.20 -7.43 18.73
CA HIS A 145 6.21 -6.51 18.17
C HIS A 145 6.88 -7.12 16.94
N LEU A 146 7.29 -8.40 17.02
CA LEU A 146 7.87 -9.10 15.87
C LEU A 146 6.86 -9.23 14.73
N ARG A 147 5.61 -9.56 15.05
CA ARG A 147 4.53 -9.65 14.06
C ARG A 147 4.27 -8.31 13.40
N THR A 148 4.26 -7.21 14.16
CA THR A 148 4.07 -5.85 13.64
C THR A 148 5.26 -5.43 12.78
N PHE A 149 6.49 -5.71 13.22
CA PHE A 149 7.68 -5.45 12.42
C PHE A 149 7.60 -6.12 11.03
N LEU A 150 7.28 -7.41 11.00
CA LEU A 150 7.15 -8.16 9.75
C LEU A 150 6.00 -7.63 8.89
N ALA A 151 4.85 -7.31 9.50
CA ALA A 151 3.69 -6.77 8.80
C ALA A 151 4.01 -5.44 8.09
N VAL A 152 4.62 -4.50 8.81
CA VAL A 152 5.02 -3.20 8.27
C VAL A 152 6.07 -3.37 7.16
N THR A 153 7.09 -4.19 7.42
CA THR A 153 8.19 -4.41 6.47
C THR A 153 7.70 -5.01 5.16
N VAL A 154 6.90 -6.08 5.21
CA VAL A 154 6.39 -6.75 4.01
C VAL A 154 5.46 -5.82 3.21
N ALA A 155 4.60 -5.07 3.88
CA ALA A 155 3.72 -4.11 3.22
C ALA A 155 4.48 -3.02 2.48
N LEU A 156 5.48 -2.42 3.13
CA LEU A 156 6.25 -1.32 2.54
C LEU A 156 7.25 -1.80 1.48
N ILE A 157 7.83 -2.99 1.62
CA ILE A 157 8.63 -3.60 0.55
C ILE A 157 7.75 -3.87 -0.67
N GLY A 158 6.54 -4.42 -0.49
CA GLY A 158 5.61 -4.64 -1.60
C GLY A 158 5.25 -3.34 -2.32
N ARG A 159 4.93 -2.27 -1.58
CA ARG A 159 4.69 -0.94 -2.14
C ARG A 159 5.93 -0.41 -2.87
N GLY A 160 7.10 -0.51 -2.24
CA GLY A 160 8.36 -0.07 -2.84
C GLY A 160 8.71 -0.78 -4.12
N ALA A 161 8.44 -2.10 -4.21
CA ALA A 161 8.66 -2.85 -5.43
C ALA A 161 7.83 -2.32 -6.60
N MET A 162 6.56 -1.94 -6.38
CA MET A 162 5.71 -1.33 -7.42
C MET A 162 6.29 0.00 -7.90
N HIS A 163 6.70 0.88 -6.98
CA HIS A 163 7.32 2.15 -7.33
C HIS A 163 8.69 2.00 -8.03
N VAL A 164 9.50 1.02 -7.63
CA VAL A 164 10.80 0.74 -8.29
C VAL A 164 10.56 0.25 -9.72
N ILE A 165 9.59 -0.64 -9.94
CA ILE A 165 9.23 -1.13 -11.28
C ILE A 165 8.71 0.03 -12.13
N SER A 166 7.83 0.85 -11.58
CA SER A 166 7.31 2.03 -12.26
C SER A 166 8.41 3.01 -12.63
N GLY A 167 9.28 3.35 -11.68
CA GLY A 167 10.39 4.27 -11.90
C GLY A 167 11.39 3.76 -12.95
N TRP A 168 11.67 2.46 -12.94
CA TRP A 168 12.55 1.84 -13.95
C TRP A 168 11.97 1.89 -15.36
N ILE A 169 10.66 1.64 -15.52
CA ILE A 169 10.03 1.54 -16.82
C ILE A 169 9.66 2.91 -17.39
N PHE A 170 9.08 3.80 -16.56
CA PHE A 170 8.43 5.04 -17.02
C PHE A 170 9.23 6.31 -16.73
N PHE A 171 10.23 6.25 -15.88
CA PHE A 171 11.02 7.40 -15.45
C PHE A 171 12.52 7.20 -15.70
N ALA A 172 12.88 6.37 -16.67
CA ALA A 172 14.27 6.10 -17.04
C ALA A 172 15.05 7.35 -17.42
N ASP A 173 14.39 8.32 -18.05
CA ASP A 173 14.99 9.59 -18.50
C ASP A 173 15.43 10.52 -17.35
N TYR A 174 14.98 10.26 -16.12
CA TYR A 174 15.45 10.99 -14.95
C TYR A 174 16.77 10.44 -14.38
N ALA A 175 17.24 9.29 -14.86
CA ALA A 175 18.52 8.77 -14.46
C ALA A 175 19.65 9.64 -15.02
N PRO A 176 20.65 10.02 -14.18
CA PRO A 176 21.84 10.73 -14.67
C PRO A 176 22.54 9.97 -15.80
N GLU A 177 23.21 10.72 -16.70
CA GLU A 177 23.97 10.13 -17.81
C GLU A 177 24.96 9.05 -17.29
N GLY A 178 24.93 7.88 -17.92
CA GLY A 178 25.76 6.74 -17.55
C GLY A 178 25.27 5.91 -16.37
N MET A 179 24.20 6.31 -15.68
CA MET A 179 23.60 5.52 -14.60
C MET A 179 22.53 4.58 -15.14
N ASN A 180 22.54 3.32 -14.66
CA ASN A 180 21.47 2.37 -14.99
C ASN A 180 20.14 2.84 -14.39
N PRO A 181 19.06 2.98 -15.20
CA PRO A 181 17.75 3.46 -14.71
C PRO A 181 17.15 2.63 -13.57
N PHE A 182 17.38 1.32 -13.55
CA PHE A 182 16.95 0.46 -12.45
C PHE A 182 17.64 0.84 -11.13
N ILE A 183 18.97 1.05 -11.19
CA ILE A 183 19.74 1.47 -10.00
C ILE A 183 19.27 2.84 -9.51
N TYR A 184 19.02 3.77 -10.43
CA TYR A 184 18.47 5.08 -10.07
C TYR A 184 17.10 4.95 -9.40
N SER A 185 16.17 4.20 -10.00
CA SER A 185 14.83 3.97 -9.45
C SER A 185 14.88 3.30 -8.07
N LEU A 186 15.75 2.30 -7.91
CA LEU A 186 15.94 1.61 -6.64
C LEU A 186 16.47 2.57 -5.54
N GLY A 187 17.42 3.42 -5.86
CA GLY A 187 17.96 4.42 -4.94
C GLY A 187 16.93 5.47 -4.55
N TYR A 188 16.23 6.03 -5.53
CA TYR A 188 15.21 7.05 -5.32
C TYR A 188 14.03 6.51 -4.47
N ASN A 189 13.38 5.46 -4.93
CA ASN A 189 12.24 4.86 -4.24
C ASN A 189 12.65 4.18 -2.93
N GLY A 190 13.85 3.59 -2.88
CA GLY A 190 14.41 3.02 -1.65
C GLY A 190 14.55 4.06 -0.54
N THR A 191 14.98 5.28 -0.86
CA THR A 191 15.07 6.39 0.12
C THR A 191 13.68 6.72 0.69
N VAL A 192 12.67 6.85 -0.15
CA VAL A 192 11.28 7.12 0.28
C VAL A 192 10.76 5.98 1.17
N ILE A 193 10.91 4.75 0.71
CA ILE A 193 10.41 3.57 1.44
C ILE A 193 11.12 3.37 2.78
N LEU A 194 12.43 3.61 2.85
CA LEU A 194 13.16 3.55 4.12
C LEU A 194 12.67 4.62 5.11
N GLY A 195 12.44 5.85 4.65
CA GLY A 195 11.87 6.90 5.48
C GLY A 195 10.46 6.56 5.99
N GLU A 196 9.58 6.09 5.10
CA GLU A 196 8.24 5.62 5.46
C GLU A 196 8.29 4.41 6.41
N LEU A 197 9.25 3.49 6.21
CA LEU A 197 9.45 2.33 7.08
C LEU A 197 9.79 2.77 8.51
N VAL A 198 10.72 3.69 8.67
CA VAL A 198 11.14 4.19 9.99
C VAL A 198 9.97 4.89 10.70
N THR A 199 9.32 5.85 10.04
CA THR A 199 8.20 6.60 10.63
C THR A 199 7.03 5.69 11.01
N THR A 200 6.70 4.76 10.12
CA THR A 200 5.61 3.79 10.33
C THR A 200 5.94 2.79 11.44
N LEU A 201 7.18 2.26 11.48
CA LEU A 201 7.60 1.33 12.54
C LEU A 201 7.60 1.99 13.91
N VAL A 202 8.11 3.22 14.03
CA VAL A 202 8.09 3.94 15.31
C VAL A 202 6.66 4.06 15.83
N LEU A 203 5.74 4.56 15.02
CA LEU A 203 4.35 4.72 15.43
C LEU A 203 3.66 3.37 15.72
N ALA A 204 3.91 2.37 14.88
CA ALA A 204 3.36 1.03 15.04
C ALA A 204 3.82 0.37 16.35
N MET A 205 5.12 0.48 16.67
CA MET A 205 5.67 -0.09 17.91
C MET A 205 5.11 0.60 19.15
N ILE A 206 4.96 1.93 19.12
CA ILE A 206 4.32 2.67 20.22
C ILE A 206 2.88 2.17 20.40
N LEU A 207 2.09 2.10 19.33
CA LEU A 207 0.68 1.74 19.45
C LEU A 207 0.48 0.31 19.95
N VAL A 208 1.23 -0.68 19.43
CA VAL A 208 1.07 -2.08 19.86
C VAL A 208 1.58 -2.33 21.29
N SER A 209 2.37 -1.42 21.84
CA SER A 209 2.80 -1.44 23.25
C SER A 209 1.71 -0.91 24.19
N THR A 210 0.65 -0.30 23.65
CA THR A 210 -0.46 0.27 24.44
C THR A 210 -1.68 -0.65 24.44
N PRO A 211 -2.62 -0.49 25.41
CA PRO A 211 -3.90 -1.20 25.40
C PRO A 211 -4.78 -0.90 24.17
N ILE A 212 -4.51 0.20 23.45
CA ILE A 212 -5.30 0.64 22.29
C ILE A 212 -5.39 -0.47 21.24
N TYR A 213 -4.27 -1.12 20.90
CA TYR A 213 -4.27 -2.21 19.93
C TYR A 213 -5.19 -3.37 20.34
N SER A 214 -5.12 -3.78 21.60
CA SER A 214 -5.96 -4.88 22.11
C SER A 214 -7.45 -4.49 22.13
N THR A 215 -7.76 -3.25 22.46
CA THR A 215 -9.11 -2.69 22.44
C THR A 215 -9.68 -2.64 21.03
N LEU A 216 -8.91 -2.12 20.07
CA LEU A 216 -9.31 -2.08 18.65
C LEU A 216 -9.56 -3.49 18.10
N LYS A 217 -8.68 -4.45 18.43
CA LYS A 217 -8.83 -5.83 18.00
C LYS A 217 -10.10 -6.47 18.59
N LYS A 218 -10.42 -6.22 19.86
CA LYS A 218 -11.65 -6.70 20.50
C LYS A 218 -12.89 -6.09 19.86
N SER A 219 -12.90 -4.78 19.65
CA SER A 219 -14.04 -4.05 19.02
C SER A 219 -14.29 -4.51 17.58
N ALA A 220 -13.22 -4.89 16.86
CA ALA A 220 -13.29 -5.39 15.50
C ALA A 220 -13.76 -6.85 15.42
N ALA A 221 -13.61 -7.62 16.50
CA ALA A 221 -14.07 -9.01 16.54
C ALA A 221 -15.60 -9.10 16.31
N PRO A 222 -16.09 -10.15 15.63
CA PRO A 222 -17.52 -10.39 15.55
C PRO A 222 -18.10 -10.55 16.97
N SER A 223 -19.18 -9.85 17.25
CA SER A 223 -19.96 -10.13 18.45
C SER A 223 -20.68 -11.46 18.21
N PHE A 224 -20.26 -12.50 18.92
CA PHE A 224 -20.94 -13.80 18.88
C PHE A 224 -22.17 -13.85 19.80
N ASP A 225 -22.54 -12.71 20.43
CA ASP A 225 -23.68 -12.61 21.33
C ASP A 225 -24.60 -11.49 20.85
N ALA A 226 -25.66 -11.88 20.13
CA ALA A 226 -26.96 -11.24 20.09
C ALA A 226 -28.01 -12.26 19.67
#